data_a6cf0c37fa868b22dd89e44222bcf189
#
_entry.id   a6cf0c37fa868b22dd89e44222bcf189
#
_cell.length_a   1.000
_cell.length_b   1.000
_cell.length_c   1.000
_cell.angle_alpha   90.00
_cell.angle_beta   90.00
_cell.angle_gamma   90.00
#
_symmetry.space_group_name_H-M   'P 1'
#
loop_
_entity.id
_entity.type
_entity.pdbx_description
1 polymer ?
#
loop_
_entity_poly.entity_id
_entity_poly.type
_entity_poly.pdbx_seq_one_letter_code
_entity_poly.pdbx_strand_id
1 'polypeptide(L)'
;MSLTATPNGDRVQIAIYGRRNAGKSSVINAVTGQQLAIVSEVKGTTTDPVYKAMEILPIGPCMLIDTPGLDDEGELGKKRIEKAVQVLNRTDIAMLVLDISKLTKWELEQGRGIGRKEQQIQEMIEEKKIPYVIVLNQSDKLEPEELEYRRRCIMAKNGTVPVCTVSTVQKTGLDKLKDALVMLAPDTDLKLHIVGDLVNENDVIVLVVPVDSAAPKGRLIMPQQQVIRDVLDNHGVSVVTQVPTLAATLEMLGDKARMVITDSQAFGEVSEIVPQRIPLTSFSILFARHKGNLQTLVEGVTATDSLKDGDRILIAEGCTHRRQCDDIGTVKIPHWLQEYTGRKLQIETCSGTGFPTDLSPYSMIIHCGGCTLHEKEMKHRIFRAQQSGVPIVNYGIFIAYVKGILRRSVELFPDISELLKKEKIDEADR
;
A
#
# COMPACT_ATOMS: atom_id res chain seq x y z
N MET A 1 16.57 6.55 -4.83
CA MET A 1 16.09 6.47 -3.43
C MET A 1 17.27 6.12 -2.56
N SER A 2 17.40 6.75 -1.40
CA SER A 2 18.42 6.36 -0.42
C SER A 2 18.11 4.97 0.11
N LEU A 3 19.12 4.11 0.26
CA LEU A 3 19.00 2.75 0.83
C LEU A 3 18.56 2.77 2.32
N THR A 4 18.59 3.94 2.95
CA THR A 4 18.28 4.15 4.37
C THR A 4 16.88 4.70 4.63
N ALA A 5 16.08 4.95 3.60
CA ALA A 5 14.75 5.54 3.75
C ALA A 5 13.68 4.46 3.85
N THR A 6 12.79 4.54 4.85
CA THR A 6 11.59 3.71 4.95
C THR A 6 10.79 3.78 3.65
N PRO A 7 10.36 2.64 3.08
CA PRO A 7 9.56 2.61 1.87
C PRO A 7 8.25 3.39 2.02
N ASN A 8 7.81 4.03 0.94
CA ASN A 8 6.58 4.84 0.98
C ASN A 8 5.33 4.04 1.37
N GLY A 9 5.27 2.76 1.01
CA GLY A 9 4.17 1.87 1.36
C GLY A 9 4.12 1.44 2.83
N ASP A 10 5.18 1.66 3.60
CA ASP A 10 5.27 1.26 5.00
C ASP A 10 5.18 2.45 5.96
N ARG A 11 5.16 3.67 5.41
CA ARG A 11 4.95 4.91 6.16
C ARG A 11 3.50 5.06 6.56
N VAL A 12 3.25 5.61 7.75
CA VAL A 12 1.88 5.99 8.15
C VAL A 12 1.37 7.09 7.21
N GLN A 13 0.28 6.81 6.51
CA GLN A 13 -0.29 7.72 5.50
C GLN A 13 -1.25 8.70 6.18
N ILE A 14 -0.87 9.97 6.25
CA ILE A 14 -1.68 11.04 6.85
C ILE A 14 -2.17 11.96 5.73
N ALA A 15 -3.46 11.88 5.40
CA ALA A 15 -4.05 12.67 4.33
C ALA A 15 -4.81 13.89 4.87
N ILE A 16 -4.68 15.03 4.18
CA ILE A 16 -5.20 16.31 4.63
C ILE A 16 -6.27 16.79 3.66
N TYR A 17 -7.50 16.93 4.17
CA TYR A 17 -8.69 17.32 3.45
C TYR A 17 -9.19 18.70 3.91
N GLY A 18 -9.94 19.38 3.08
CA GLY A 18 -10.56 20.66 3.39
C GLY A 18 -10.71 21.54 2.15
N ARG A 19 -11.45 22.62 2.28
CA ARG A 19 -11.65 23.61 1.21
C ARG A 19 -10.33 24.22 0.76
N ARG A 20 -10.36 24.81 -0.42
CA ARG A 20 -9.28 25.67 -0.88
C ARG A 20 -9.08 26.81 0.12
N ASN A 21 -7.82 27.18 0.35
CA ASN A 21 -7.44 28.26 1.29
C ASN A 21 -7.82 27.99 2.78
N ALA A 22 -8.23 26.78 3.15
CA ALA A 22 -8.36 26.39 4.57
C ALA A 22 -6.99 26.33 5.29
N GLY A 23 -5.88 26.42 4.53
CA GLY A 23 -4.54 26.39 5.07
C GLY A 23 -3.95 25.00 5.22
N LYS A 24 -4.41 24.00 4.43
CA LYS A 24 -3.89 22.64 4.45
C LYS A 24 -2.37 22.58 4.35
N SER A 25 -1.81 23.18 3.30
CA SER A 25 -0.35 23.23 3.09
C SER A 25 0.37 24.01 4.19
N SER A 26 -0.24 25.03 4.77
CA SER A 26 0.32 25.77 5.91
C SER A 26 0.35 24.91 7.18
N VAL A 27 -0.70 24.13 7.44
CA VAL A 27 -0.73 23.17 8.55
C VAL A 27 0.37 22.11 8.38
N ILE A 28 0.54 21.57 7.17
CA ILE A 28 1.66 20.65 6.88
C ILE A 28 2.99 21.28 7.23
N ASN A 29 3.27 22.47 6.71
CA ASN A 29 4.53 23.17 6.96
C ASN A 29 4.75 23.45 8.46
N ALA A 30 3.69 23.82 9.17
CA ALA A 30 3.77 24.11 10.61
C ALA A 30 4.02 22.84 11.45
N VAL A 31 3.35 21.72 11.14
CA VAL A 31 3.56 20.43 11.83
C VAL A 31 4.95 19.89 11.57
N THR A 32 5.47 20.07 10.35
CA THR A 32 6.77 19.54 9.93
C THR A 32 7.97 20.41 10.38
N GLY A 33 7.71 21.66 10.74
CA GLY A 33 8.79 22.64 11.00
C GLY A 33 9.62 23.02 9.77
N GLN A 34 9.19 22.64 8.57
CA GLN A 34 9.89 22.86 7.30
C GLN A 34 8.96 23.51 6.27
N GLN A 35 9.51 24.38 5.43
CA GLN A 35 8.77 24.92 4.28
C GLN A 35 8.71 23.88 3.15
N LEU A 36 7.93 22.84 3.35
CA LEU A 36 7.85 21.69 2.45
C LEU A 36 6.72 21.79 1.43
N ALA A 37 5.64 22.50 1.73
CA ALA A 37 4.54 22.71 0.80
C ALA A 37 4.69 24.07 0.09
N ILE A 38 4.60 24.07 -1.22
CA ILE A 38 4.55 25.30 -2.00
C ILE A 38 3.18 25.91 -1.75
N VAL A 39 3.12 26.99 -0.96
CA VAL A 39 1.94 27.83 -0.84
C VAL A 39 1.87 28.62 -2.14
N SER A 40 1.16 28.12 -3.15
CA SER A 40 0.94 28.84 -4.41
C SER A 40 -0.19 29.83 -4.22
N GLU A 41 0.08 31.11 -4.39
CA GLU A 41 -0.94 32.17 -4.47
C GLU A 41 -1.69 32.15 -5.81
N VAL A 42 -1.22 31.36 -6.79
CA VAL A 42 -1.80 31.31 -8.13
C VAL A 42 -2.96 30.33 -8.17
N LYS A 43 -4.13 30.81 -8.62
CA LYS A 43 -5.34 30.02 -8.83
C LYS A 43 -5.08 28.91 -9.88
N GLY A 44 -5.20 27.64 -9.50
CA GLY A 44 -5.42 26.56 -10.48
C GLY A 44 -4.28 25.57 -10.75
N THR A 45 -3.22 25.49 -9.93
CA THR A 45 -2.00 24.79 -10.31
C THR A 45 -1.87 23.32 -9.90
N THR A 46 -2.67 22.77 -8.99
CA THR A 46 -2.50 21.35 -8.63
C THR A 46 -3.83 20.60 -8.60
N THR A 47 -4.01 19.72 -9.57
CA THR A 47 -5.08 18.68 -9.58
C THR A 47 -4.66 17.41 -8.89
N ASP A 48 -3.36 17.19 -8.67
CA ASP A 48 -2.81 15.97 -8.12
C ASP A 48 -2.43 16.13 -6.65
N PRO A 49 -2.62 15.07 -5.82
CA PRO A 49 -2.14 15.05 -4.45
C PRO A 49 -0.63 15.19 -4.38
N VAL A 50 -0.14 15.97 -3.41
CA VAL A 50 1.29 16.14 -3.17
C VAL A 50 1.71 15.26 -2.00
N TYR A 51 2.75 14.43 -2.22
CA TYR A 51 3.26 13.46 -1.24
C TYR A 51 4.54 13.95 -0.61
N LYS A 52 4.63 13.89 0.72
CA LYS A 52 5.81 14.30 1.47
C LYS A 52 6.16 13.29 2.55
N ALA A 53 7.32 12.65 2.38
CA ALA A 53 7.89 11.73 3.36
C ALA A 53 8.54 12.54 4.48
N MET A 54 8.25 12.17 5.73
CA MET A 54 8.84 12.76 6.91
C MET A 54 8.81 11.80 8.09
N GLU A 55 9.35 12.25 9.22
CA GLU A 55 9.29 11.55 10.49
C GLU A 55 8.55 12.40 11.51
N ILE A 56 7.55 11.82 12.19
CA ILE A 56 6.81 12.44 13.29
C ILE A 56 6.97 11.56 14.52
N LEU A 57 7.76 11.98 15.48
CA LEU A 57 7.93 11.25 16.74
C LEU A 57 6.71 11.42 17.65
N PRO A 58 6.24 10.35 18.33
CA PRO A 58 6.72 8.95 18.30
C PRO A 58 6.12 8.05 17.21
N ILE A 59 5.30 8.58 16.27
CA ILE A 59 4.68 7.77 15.20
C ILE A 59 5.74 7.11 14.31
N GLY A 60 6.90 7.79 14.11
CA GLY A 60 7.95 7.36 13.22
C GLY A 60 7.77 7.85 11.77
N PRO A 61 8.14 7.03 10.77
CA PRO A 61 8.10 7.43 9.36
C PRO A 61 6.66 7.63 8.86
N CYS A 62 6.35 8.85 8.39
CA CYS A 62 5.04 9.24 7.89
C CYS A 62 5.11 9.69 6.42
N MET A 63 3.98 9.61 5.74
CA MET A 63 3.72 10.22 4.44
C MET A 63 2.56 11.21 4.59
N LEU A 64 2.86 12.50 4.53
CA LEU A 64 1.82 13.52 4.46
C LEU A 64 1.32 13.68 3.02
N ILE A 65 0.00 13.71 2.85
CA ILE A 65 -0.64 13.78 1.54
C ILE A 65 -1.52 15.02 1.52
N ASP A 66 -1.06 16.07 0.83
CA ASP A 66 -1.85 17.28 0.60
C ASP A 66 -2.83 17.03 -0.54
N THR A 67 -4.12 17.02 -0.23
CA THR A 67 -5.16 16.77 -1.23
C THR A 67 -5.62 18.08 -1.89
N PRO A 68 -6.08 18.03 -3.17
CA PRO A 68 -6.70 19.18 -3.82
C PRO A 68 -7.88 19.73 -3.01
N GLY A 69 -8.14 21.03 -3.10
CA GLY A 69 -9.31 21.66 -2.46
C GLY A 69 -10.63 21.10 -2.99
N LEU A 70 -11.65 21.05 -2.11
CA LEU A 70 -12.94 20.39 -2.36
C LEU A 70 -14.00 21.32 -2.97
N ASP A 71 -13.68 22.58 -3.19
CA ASP A 71 -14.63 23.66 -3.49
C ASP A 71 -14.70 24.07 -4.97
N ASP A 72 -14.01 23.38 -5.86
CA ASP A 72 -14.11 23.66 -7.30
C ASP A 72 -15.40 23.06 -7.89
N GLU A 73 -16.02 23.82 -8.83
CA GLU A 73 -17.20 23.41 -9.57
C GLU A 73 -16.83 22.96 -10.99
N GLY A 74 -17.73 22.21 -11.64
CA GLY A 74 -17.55 21.70 -13.00
C GLY A 74 -16.73 20.41 -13.09
N GLU A 75 -16.26 20.09 -14.30
CA GLU A 75 -15.52 18.84 -14.56
C GLU A 75 -14.19 18.74 -13.80
N LEU A 76 -13.50 19.86 -13.61
CA LEU A 76 -12.26 19.92 -12.85
C LEU A 76 -12.49 19.62 -11.37
N GLY A 77 -13.60 20.13 -10.82
CA GLY A 77 -14.00 19.83 -9.44
C GLY A 77 -14.31 18.36 -9.23
N LYS A 78 -15.02 17.71 -10.15
CA LYS A 78 -15.29 16.27 -10.10
C LYS A 78 -14.00 15.44 -10.08
N LYS A 79 -13.06 15.72 -10.97
CA LYS A 79 -11.76 15.03 -11.02
C LYS A 79 -10.94 15.21 -9.74
N ARG A 80 -11.01 16.38 -9.10
CA ARG A 80 -10.32 16.63 -7.81
C ARG A 80 -10.95 15.84 -6.67
N ILE A 81 -12.27 15.77 -6.61
CA ILE A 81 -12.98 14.95 -5.63
C ILE A 81 -12.64 13.47 -5.84
N GLU A 82 -12.67 12.98 -7.07
CA GLU A 82 -12.27 11.59 -7.39
C GLU A 82 -10.86 11.29 -6.89
N LYS A 83 -9.89 12.17 -7.13
CA LYS A 83 -8.51 12.02 -6.64
C LYS A 83 -8.42 12.08 -5.11
N ALA A 84 -9.18 12.96 -4.47
CA ALA A 84 -9.26 13.03 -3.01
C ALA A 84 -9.84 11.73 -2.42
N VAL A 85 -10.88 11.17 -3.06
CA VAL A 85 -11.47 9.87 -2.68
C VAL A 85 -10.49 8.71 -2.91
N GLN A 86 -9.72 8.73 -4.00
CA GLN A 86 -8.68 7.72 -4.24
C GLN A 86 -7.61 7.73 -3.13
N VAL A 87 -7.25 8.91 -2.60
CA VAL A 87 -6.31 9.02 -1.49
C VAL A 87 -6.86 8.37 -0.22
N LEU A 88 -8.19 8.41 0.04
CA LEU A 88 -8.80 7.75 1.19
C LEU A 88 -8.50 6.24 1.24
N ASN A 89 -8.38 5.58 0.09
CA ASN A 89 -8.13 4.14 0.02
C ASN A 89 -6.80 3.70 0.65
N ARG A 90 -5.86 4.61 0.83
CA ARG A 90 -4.55 4.35 1.45
C ARG A 90 -4.27 5.18 2.70
N THR A 91 -5.24 5.97 3.16
CA THR A 91 -5.11 6.85 4.32
C THR A 91 -5.20 6.06 5.62
N ASP A 92 -4.23 6.24 6.52
CA ASP A 92 -4.27 5.71 7.87
C ASP A 92 -4.93 6.68 8.83
N ILE A 93 -4.60 7.97 8.71
CA ILE A 93 -5.17 9.06 9.51
C ILE A 93 -5.60 10.17 8.57
N ALA A 94 -6.82 10.69 8.74
CA ALA A 94 -7.28 11.86 8.02
C ALA A 94 -7.22 13.12 8.89
N MET A 95 -6.78 14.24 8.32
CA MET A 95 -6.92 15.57 8.92
C MET A 95 -7.94 16.38 8.12
N LEU A 96 -9.05 16.74 8.72
CA LEU A 96 -10.05 17.61 8.12
C LEU A 96 -9.79 19.06 8.57
N VAL A 97 -9.17 19.86 7.68
CA VAL A 97 -8.74 21.23 7.97
C VAL A 97 -9.83 22.23 7.56
N LEU A 98 -10.28 23.01 8.52
CA LEU A 98 -11.32 24.03 8.39
C LEU A 98 -10.73 25.43 8.64
N ASP A 99 -11.12 26.40 7.84
CA ASP A 99 -10.92 27.81 8.16
C ASP A 99 -12.04 28.23 9.12
N ILE A 100 -11.72 28.24 10.43
CA ILE A 100 -12.74 28.53 11.47
C ILE A 100 -13.29 29.96 11.34
N SER A 101 -12.54 30.90 10.76
CA SER A 101 -12.98 32.29 10.59
C SER A 101 -14.07 32.44 9.54
N LYS A 102 -14.15 31.51 8.58
CA LYS A 102 -15.10 31.57 7.45
C LYS A 102 -16.36 30.75 7.65
N LEU A 103 -16.45 29.93 8.69
CA LEU A 103 -17.66 29.18 8.98
C LEU A 103 -18.81 30.16 9.30
N THR A 104 -19.91 30.02 8.57
CA THR A 104 -21.12 30.84 8.79
C THR A 104 -21.87 30.35 10.02
N LYS A 105 -22.69 31.21 10.63
CA LYS A 105 -23.58 30.83 11.74
C LYS A 105 -24.50 29.66 11.34
N TRP A 106 -25.00 29.68 10.13
CA TRP A 106 -25.84 28.63 9.58
C TRP A 106 -25.09 27.27 9.52
N GLU A 107 -23.84 27.26 9.03
CA GLU A 107 -23.02 26.02 9.03
C GLU A 107 -22.74 25.51 10.44
N LEU A 108 -22.50 26.39 11.41
CA LEU A 108 -22.30 26.03 12.81
C LEU A 108 -23.55 25.45 13.46
N GLU A 109 -24.76 25.95 13.10
CA GLU A 109 -26.03 25.51 13.65
C GLU A 109 -26.59 24.27 12.99
N GLN A 110 -26.27 24.04 11.73
CA GLN A 110 -26.76 22.91 10.94
C GLN A 110 -25.79 21.71 10.96
N GLY A 111 -26.31 20.53 10.68
CA GLY A 111 -25.56 19.31 10.51
C GLY A 111 -24.49 19.09 11.58
N ARG A 112 -23.25 18.91 11.16
CA ARG A 112 -22.07 18.67 12.02
C ARG A 112 -21.31 19.93 12.43
N GLY A 113 -21.85 21.11 12.16
CA GLY A 113 -21.19 22.40 12.47
C GLY A 113 -20.04 22.73 11.52
N ILE A 114 -19.99 22.13 10.36
CA ILE A 114 -19.00 22.33 9.31
C ILE A 114 -19.70 22.47 7.94
N GLY A 115 -18.96 22.89 6.92
CA GLY A 115 -19.55 23.09 5.59
C GLY A 115 -19.99 21.79 4.91
N ARG A 116 -20.93 21.89 3.99
CA ARG A 116 -21.55 20.73 3.33
C ARG A 116 -20.52 19.82 2.61
N LYS A 117 -19.52 20.42 1.96
CA LYS A 117 -18.47 19.66 1.23
C LYS A 117 -17.54 18.91 2.20
N GLU A 118 -17.21 19.53 3.32
CA GLU A 118 -16.44 18.89 4.39
C GLU A 118 -17.24 17.75 5.04
N GLN A 119 -18.55 17.91 5.21
CA GLN A 119 -19.43 16.85 5.72
C GLN A 119 -19.40 15.62 4.81
N GLN A 120 -19.46 15.80 3.50
CA GLN A 120 -19.38 14.70 2.53
C GLN A 120 -18.05 13.91 2.66
N ILE A 121 -16.93 14.62 2.80
CA ILE A 121 -15.65 13.94 3.04
C ILE A 121 -15.60 13.26 4.40
N GLN A 122 -16.14 13.90 5.43
CA GLN A 122 -16.23 13.32 6.77
C GLN A 122 -17.04 12.01 6.75
N GLU A 123 -18.18 11.99 6.05
CA GLU A 123 -19.01 10.79 5.86
C GLU A 123 -18.22 9.67 5.17
N MET A 124 -17.47 9.97 4.11
CA MET A 124 -16.61 8.99 3.43
C MET A 124 -15.47 8.47 4.31
N ILE A 125 -14.88 9.32 5.16
CA ILE A 125 -13.86 8.94 6.14
C ILE A 125 -14.44 7.95 7.15
N GLU A 126 -15.64 8.25 7.67
CA GLU A 126 -16.33 7.42 8.65
C GLU A 126 -16.81 6.09 8.06
N GLU A 127 -17.36 6.11 6.84
CA GLU A 127 -17.77 4.89 6.12
C GLU A 127 -16.59 3.93 5.97
N LYS A 128 -15.40 4.47 5.68
CA LYS A 128 -14.16 3.69 5.58
C LYS A 128 -13.51 3.39 6.94
N LYS A 129 -14.11 3.83 8.05
CA LYS A 129 -13.58 3.67 9.42
C LYS A 129 -12.15 4.18 9.58
N ILE A 130 -11.81 5.27 8.89
CA ILE A 130 -10.50 5.90 9.00
C ILE A 130 -10.51 6.81 10.23
N PRO A 131 -9.58 6.66 11.19
CA PRO A 131 -9.45 7.60 12.30
C PRO A 131 -9.09 8.98 11.77
N TYR A 132 -9.69 10.04 12.36
CA TYR A 132 -9.46 11.39 11.88
C TYR A 132 -9.51 12.44 12.98
N VAL A 133 -8.92 13.60 12.70
CA VAL A 133 -8.95 14.79 13.54
C VAL A 133 -9.52 15.97 12.75
N ILE A 134 -10.34 16.79 13.40
CA ILE A 134 -10.82 18.06 12.87
C ILE A 134 -9.85 19.17 13.31
N VAL A 135 -9.27 19.88 12.34
CA VAL A 135 -8.29 20.93 12.57
C VAL A 135 -8.93 22.29 12.27
N LEU A 136 -9.17 23.09 13.29
CA LEU A 136 -9.71 24.43 13.21
C LEU A 136 -8.56 25.42 13.05
N ASN A 137 -8.19 25.69 11.79
CA ASN A 137 -7.09 26.58 11.46
C ASN A 137 -7.52 28.05 11.37
N GLN A 138 -6.56 28.98 11.35
CA GLN A 138 -6.75 30.43 11.31
C GLN A 138 -7.47 30.97 12.57
N SER A 139 -7.21 30.36 13.71
CA SER A 139 -7.77 30.76 14.99
C SER A 139 -7.37 32.18 15.43
N ASP A 140 -6.23 32.67 14.93
CA ASP A 140 -5.73 34.03 15.13
C ASP A 140 -6.62 35.14 14.54
N LYS A 141 -7.58 34.78 13.69
CA LYS A 141 -8.50 35.74 13.06
C LYS A 141 -9.76 35.99 13.85
N LEU A 142 -9.98 35.32 14.96
CA LEU A 142 -11.16 35.42 15.78
C LEU A 142 -10.79 35.88 17.20
N GLU A 143 -11.70 36.64 17.80
CA GLU A 143 -11.64 36.95 19.23
C GLU A 143 -11.82 35.69 20.07
N PRO A 144 -11.20 35.61 21.26
CA PRO A 144 -11.20 34.38 22.08
C PRO A 144 -12.60 33.83 22.39
N GLU A 145 -13.56 34.69 22.64
CA GLU A 145 -14.95 34.29 22.97
C GLU A 145 -15.65 33.64 21.76
N GLU A 146 -15.52 34.27 20.59
CA GLU A 146 -16.09 33.75 19.36
C GLU A 146 -15.42 32.43 18.93
N LEU A 147 -14.10 32.34 19.09
CA LEU A 147 -13.35 31.14 18.82
C LEU A 147 -13.83 29.97 19.70
N GLU A 148 -14.00 30.21 20.99
CA GLU A 148 -14.45 29.16 21.91
C GLU A 148 -15.92 28.77 21.66
N TYR A 149 -16.78 29.73 21.30
CA TYR A 149 -18.15 29.44 20.89
C TYR A 149 -18.20 28.50 19.68
N ARG A 150 -17.47 28.83 18.61
CA ARG A 150 -17.42 28.01 17.37
C ARG A 150 -16.85 26.63 17.63
N ARG A 151 -15.77 26.56 18.41
CA ARG A 151 -15.15 25.30 18.82
C ARG A 151 -16.15 24.40 19.55
N ARG A 152 -16.89 24.93 20.52
CA ARG A 152 -17.92 24.18 21.27
C ARG A 152 -19.03 23.67 20.37
N CYS A 153 -19.50 24.46 19.44
CA CYS A 153 -20.53 24.06 18.48
C CYS A 153 -20.07 22.84 17.64
N ILE A 154 -18.83 22.86 17.16
CA ILE A 154 -18.26 21.76 16.37
C ILE A 154 -18.04 20.53 17.23
N MET A 155 -17.46 20.67 18.42
CA MET A 155 -17.22 19.55 19.34
C MET A 155 -18.52 18.85 19.76
N ALA A 156 -19.56 19.61 20.08
CA ALA A 156 -20.85 19.05 20.49
C ALA A 156 -21.50 18.16 19.42
N LYS A 157 -21.19 18.40 18.14
CA LYS A 157 -21.78 17.69 16.99
C LYS A 157 -20.92 16.56 16.44
N ASN A 158 -19.66 16.46 16.85
CA ASN A 158 -18.73 15.46 16.34
C ASN A 158 -18.29 14.41 17.38
N GLY A 159 -18.93 14.39 18.55
CA GLY A 159 -18.76 13.36 19.56
C GLY A 159 -17.34 13.21 20.08
N THR A 160 -16.77 12.02 19.94
CA THR A 160 -15.41 11.67 20.42
C THR A 160 -14.29 12.04 19.45
N VAL A 161 -14.61 12.61 18.29
CA VAL A 161 -13.61 13.01 17.32
C VAL A 161 -12.72 14.13 17.88
N PRO A 162 -11.39 14.00 17.86
CA PRO A 162 -10.50 15.07 18.33
C PRO A 162 -10.69 16.35 17.49
N VAL A 163 -10.82 17.48 18.19
CA VAL A 163 -10.94 18.81 17.58
C VAL A 163 -9.80 19.67 18.07
N CYS A 164 -8.86 20.00 17.19
CA CYS A 164 -7.68 20.80 17.48
C CYS A 164 -7.79 22.19 16.88
N THR A 165 -7.65 23.24 17.70
CA THR A 165 -7.61 24.62 17.26
C THR A 165 -6.14 25.03 17.03
N VAL A 166 -5.83 25.53 15.84
CA VAL A 166 -4.46 25.90 15.46
C VAL A 166 -4.39 27.28 14.79
N SER A 167 -3.27 27.96 15.01
CA SER A 167 -2.84 29.08 14.17
C SER A 167 -1.47 28.74 13.57
N THR A 168 -1.41 28.60 12.26
CA THR A 168 -0.14 28.38 11.56
C THR A 168 0.74 29.64 11.53
N VAL A 169 0.14 30.82 11.68
CA VAL A 169 0.85 32.12 11.75
C VAL A 169 1.49 32.32 13.11
N GLN A 170 0.72 32.15 14.20
CA GLN A 170 1.19 32.27 15.57
C GLN A 170 1.88 31.00 16.09
N LYS A 171 1.85 29.89 15.33
CA LYS A 171 2.38 28.58 15.71
C LYS A 171 1.78 28.04 17.03
N THR A 172 0.51 28.31 17.29
CA THR A 172 -0.21 27.83 18.47
C THR A 172 -1.03 26.58 18.17
N GLY A 173 -1.23 25.70 19.17
CA GLY A 173 -2.04 24.49 19.07
C GLY A 173 -1.44 23.32 18.29
N LEU A 174 -0.20 23.49 17.76
CA LEU A 174 0.47 22.45 16.95
C LEU A 174 0.85 21.21 17.75
N ASP A 175 1.24 21.39 19.01
CA ASP A 175 1.60 20.25 19.87
C ASP A 175 0.37 19.39 20.17
N LYS A 176 -0.78 20.02 20.48
CA LYS A 176 -2.05 19.28 20.65
C LYS A 176 -2.47 18.53 19.40
N LEU A 177 -2.21 19.11 18.22
CA LEU A 177 -2.46 18.42 16.96
C LEU A 177 -1.52 17.20 16.79
N LYS A 178 -0.24 17.32 17.12
CA LYS A 178 0.69 16.18 17.10
C LYS A 178 0.27 15.09 18.08
N ASP A 179 -0.12 15.44 19.29
CA ASP A 179 -0.62 14.48 20.29
C ASP A 179 -1.86 13.76 19.77
N ALA A 180 -2.80 14.47 19.14
CA ALA A 180 -3.98 13.86 18.52
C ALA A 180 -3.61 12.90 17.38
N LEU A 181 -2.62 13.24 16.55
CA LEU A 181 -2.13 12.33 15.51
C LEU A 181 -1.49 11.08 16.09
N VAL A 182 -0.74 11.22 17.19
CA VAL A 182 -0.14 10.07 17.91
C VAL A 182 -1.23 9.14 18.47
N MET A 183 -2.27 9.69 19.07
CA MET A 183 -3.39 8.89 19.60
C MET A 183 -4.18 8.17 18.50
N LEU A 184 -4.22 8.72 17.29
CA LEU A 184 -4.92 8.14 16.13
C LEU A 184 -4.04 7.22 15.30
N ALA A 185 -2.73 7.19 15.57
CA ALA A 185 -1.80 6.37 14.79
C ALA A 185 -2.12 4.88 14.95
N PRO A 186 -2.06 4.10 13.86
CA PRO A 186 -2.20 2.67 13.97
C PRO A 186 -1.08 2.10 14.84
N ASP A 187 -1.42 1.08 15.62
CA ASP A 187 -0.43 0.33 16.38
C ASP A 187 0.51 -0.38 15.40
N THR A 188 1.77 0.04 15.40
CA THR A 188 2.79 -0.53 14.51
C THR A 188 3.19 -1.94 14.91
N ASP A 189 2.99 -2.32 16.17
CA ASP A 189 3.32 -3.66 16.69
C ASP A 189 2.32 -4.72 16.22
N LEU A 190 1.13 -4.30 15.74
CA LEU A 190 0.12 -5.19 15.15
C LEU A 190 0.29 -5.43 13.64
N LYS A 191 1.30 -4.83 12.99
CA LYS A 191 1.55 -5.09 11.57
C LYS A 191 2.00 -6.54 11.38
N LEU A 192 1.37 -7.24 10.45
CA LEU A 192 1.82 -8.57 10.02
C LEU A 192 3.28 -8.50 9.57
N HIS A 193 4.11 -9.36 10.14
CA HIS A 193 5.48 -9.56 9.66
C HIS A 193 5.46 -10.02 8.19
N ILE A 194 6.51 -9.73 7.46
CA ILE A 194 6.69 -10.29 6.11
C ILE A 194 7.03 -11.77 6.24
N VAL A 195 8.01 -12.07 7.09
CA VAL A 195 8.51 -13.42 7.38
C VAL A 195 8.86 -13.60 8.86
N GLY A 196 8.94 -12.53 9.64
CA GLY A 196 9.46 -12.53 11.01
C GLY A 196 8.70 -13.45 11.97
N ASP A 197 7.38 -13.61 11.79
CA ASP A 197 6.55 -14.55 12.56
C ASP A 197 6.81 -16.03 12.23
N LEU A 198 7.57 -16.30 11.17
CA LEU A 198 8.04 -17.65 10.78
C LEU A 198 9.49 -17.90 11.18
N VAL A 199 10.14 -16.92 11.81
CA VAL A 199 11.56 -16.93 12.18
C VAL A 199 11.69 -16.98 13.70
N ASN A 200 12.46 -17.94 14.20
CA ASN A 200 12.87 -17.96 15.61
C ASN A 200 14.25 -17.33 15.78
N GLU A 201 14.59 -16.99 17.01
CA GLU A 201 15.92 -16.48 17.33
C GLU A 201 17.01 -17.46 16.86
N ASN A 202 18.03 -16.92 16.15
CA ASN A 202 19.14 -17.64 15.53
C ASN A 202 18.78 -18.53 14.33
N ASP A 203 17.54 -18.56 13.83
CA ASP A 203 17.21 -19.23 12.57
C ASP A 203 17.99 -18.60 11.40
N VAL A 204 18.51 -19.44 10.52
CA VAL A 204 19.26 -19.02 9.33
C VAL A 204 18.34 -19.03 8.11
N ILE A 205 18.07 -17.85 7.56
CA ILE A 205 17.22 -17.64 6.38
C ILE A 205 18.12 -17.37 5.18
N VAL A 206 18.02 -18.21 4.15
CA VAL A 206 18.81 -18.07 2.92
C VAL A 206 17.98 -17.27 1.89
N LEU A 207 18.54 -16.16 1.46
CA LEU A 207 17.92 -15.26 0.48
C LEU A 207 18.64 -15.40 -0.86
N VAL A 208 17.95 -15.91 -1.88
CA VAL A 208 18.52 -16.08 -3.22
C VAL A 208 18.14 -14.87 -4.06
N VAL A 209 19.15 -14.06 -4.37
CA VAL A 209 19.00 -12.79 -5.07
C VAL A 209 19.69 -12.88 -6.44
N PRO A 210 18.95 -13.07 -7.54
CA PRO A 210 19.55 -13.07 -8.86
C PRO A 210 20.09 -11.66 -9.21
N VAL A 211 21.14 -11.62 -10.03
CA VAL A 211 21.64 -10.38 -10.62
C VAL A 211 21.14 -10.31 -12.04
N ASP A 212 20.07 -9.58 -12.24
CA ASP A 212 19.40 -9.40 -13.53
C ASP A 212 19.05 -7.93 -13.81
N SER A 213 18.27 -7.68 -14.85
CA SER A 213 17.82 -6.34 -15.20
C SER A 213 16.89 -5.71 -14.16
N ALA A 214 16.12 -6.51 -13.40
CA ALA A 214 15.22 -6.04 -12.35
C ALA A 214 15.99 -5.75 -11.04
N ALA A 215 17.02 -6.56 -10.75
CA ALA A 215 17.93 -6.38 -9.61
C ALA A 215 19.38 -6.21 -10.10
N PRO A 216 19.74 -5.06 -10.70
CA PRO A 216 21.03 -4.88 -11.34
C PRO A 216 22.19 -4.88 -10.35
N LYS A 217 23.38 -5.18 -10.88
CA LYS A 217 24.62 -5.20 -10.09
C LYS A 217 24.78 -3.96 -9.20
N GLY A 218 25.15 -4.21 -7.95
CA GLY A 218 25.48 -3.17 -6.97
C GLY A 218 24.31 -2.71 -6.09
N ARG A 219 23.10 -3.30 -6.21
CA ARG A 219 22.00 -2.98 -5.28
C ARG A 219 21.05 -4.15 -5.05
N LEU A 220 20.44 -4.16 -3.88
CA LEU A 220 19.26 -4.97 -3.57
C LEU A 220 17.99 -4.18 -3.90
N ILE A 221 16.95 -4.87 -4.35
CA ILE A 221 15.63 -4.28 -4.54
C ILE A 221 14.84 -4.22 -3.22
N MET A 222 13.81 -3.40 -3.19
CA MET A 222 13.04 -3.12 -1.97
C MET A 222 12.51 -4.39 -1.26
N PRO A 223 11.90 -5.38 -1.92
CA PRO A 223 11.43 -6.58 -1.24
C PRO A 223 12.54 -7.34 -0.50
N GLN A 224 13.71 -7.44 -1.13
CA GLN A 224 14.87 -8.11 -0.54
C GLN A 224 15.36 -7.40 0.72
N GLN A 225 15.47 -6.07 0.66
CA GLN A 225 15.88 -5.25 1.81
C GLN A 225 14.89 -5.35 2.98
N GLN A 226 13.58 -5.32 2.70
CA GLN A 226 12.54 -5.41 3.73
C GLN A 226 12.52 -6.79 4.41
N VAL A 227 12.68 -7.88 3.65
CA VAL A 227 12.78 -9.23 4.21
C VAL A 227 14.04 -9.38 5.06
N ILE A 228 15.21 -8.90 4.61
CA ILE A 228 16.45 -8.90 5.42
C ILE A 228 16.19 -8.16 6.74
N ARG A 229 15.57 -7.00 6.69
CA ARG A 229 15.28 -6.22 7.88
C ARG A 229 14.31 -6.94 8.82
N ASP A 230 13.24 -7.52 8.31
CA ASP A 230 12.25 -8.24 9.11
C ASP A 230 12.86 -9.49 9.79
N VAL A 231 13.77 -10.22 9.12
CA VAL A 231 14.54 -11.32 9.72
C VAL A 231 15.41 -10.83 10.88
N LEU A 232 16.11 -9.70 10.69
CA LEU A 232 16.99 -9.12 11.74
C LEU A 232 16.18 -8.59 12.94
N ASP A 233 15.04 -7.96 12.71
CA ASP A 233 14.15 -7.45 13.77
C ASP A 233 13.59 -8.61 14.64
N ASN A 234 13.53 -9.82 14.10
CA ASN A 234 13.13 -11.04 14.80
C ASN A 234 14.31 -11.92 15.24
N HIS A 235 15.50 -11.33 15.39
CA HIS A 235 16.73 -12.00 15.87
C HIS A 235 17.20 -13.19 15.02
N GLY A 236 16.77 -13.30 13.76
CA GLY A 236 17.23 -14.27 12.79
C GLY A 236 18.51 -13.83 12.08
N VAL A 237 19.11 -14.76 11.34
CA VAL A 237 20.31 -14.56 10.54
C VAL A 237 19.96 -14.63 9.06
N SER A 238 20.32 -13.59 8.28
CA SER A 238 20.13 -13.57 6.83
C SER A 238 21.43 -13.94 6.10
N VAL A 239 21.38 -14.99 5.29
CA VAL A 239 22.47 -15.36 4.37
C VAL A 239 22.02 -15.05 2.95
N VAL A 240 22.68 -14.10 2.29
CA VAL A 240 22.33 -13.65 0.94
C VAL A 240 23.25 -14.31 -0.06
N THR A 241 22.70 -14.98 -1.06
CA THR A 241 23.44 -15.72 -2.09
C THR A 241 22.81 -15.52 -3.47
N GLN A 242 23.44 -16.04 -4.50
CA GLN A 242 22.94 -16.10 -5.88
C GLN A 242 22.66 -17.54 -6.29
N VAL A 243 21.90 -17.75 -7.38
CA VAL A 243 21.60 -19.09 -7.88
C VAL A 243 22.87 -19.93 -8.11
N PRO A 244 23.94 -19.45 -8.77
CA PRO A 244 25.15 -20.22 -9.02
C PRO A 244 25.89 -20.64 -7.74
N THR A 245 25.74 -19.93 -6.64
CA THR A 245 26.43 -20.19 -5.37
C THR A 245 25.53 -20.84 -4.33
N LEU A 246 24.24 -21.05 -4.64
CA LEU A 246 23.25 -21.57 -3.69
C LEU A 246 23.60 -22.98 -3.17
N ALA A 247 24.00 -23.90 -4.06
CA ALA A 247 24.35 -25.26 -3.66
C ALA A 247 25.50 -25.29 -2.63
N ALA A 248 26.58 -24.56 -2.89
CA ALA A 248 27.71 -24.45 -1.97
C ALA A 248 27.32 -23.74 -0.65
N THR A 249 26.43 -22.76 -0.72
CA THR A 249 25.90 -22.08 0.48
C THR A 249 25.11 -23.04 1.36
N LEU A 250 24.22 -23.84 0.78
CA LEU A 250 23.44 -24.84 1.51
C LEU A 250 24.33 -25.95 2.09
N GLU A 251 25.34 -26.42 1.37
CA GLU A 251 26.32 -27.36 1.86
C GLU A 251 27.09 -26.83 3.08
N MET A 252 27.55 -25.57 3.01
CA MET A 252 28.24 -24.89 4.11
C MET A 252 27.36 -24.77 5.37
N LEU A 253 26.06 -24.46 5.18
CA LEU A 253 25.11 -24.30 6.28
C LEU A 253 24.63 -25.64 6.86
N GLY A 254 24.62 -26.70 6.09
CA GLY A 254 24.11 -28.01 6.48
C GLY A 254 22.63 -27.94 6.90
N ASP A 255 22.32 -28.45 8.10
CA ASP A 255 20.94 -28.44 8.62
C ASP A 255 20.52 -27.14 9.31
N LYS A 256 21.36 -26.11 9.30
CA LYS A 256 21.04 -24.79 9.89
C LYS A 256 20.13 -23.93 9.02
N ALA A 257 20.03 -24.21 7.72
CA ALA A 257 19.16 -23.47 6.82
C ALA A 257 17.67 -23.76 7.16
N ARG A 258 16.99 -22.79 7.76
CA ARG A 258 15.58 -22.91 8.19
C ARG A 258 14.62 -22.84 7.02
N MET A 259 14.86 -21.92 6.08
CA MET A 259 14.10 -21.75 4.83
C MET A 259 14.93 -21.04 3.76
N VAL A 260 14.48 -21.17 2.52
CA VAL A 260 15.02 -20.45 1.37
C VAL A 260 13.93 -19.52 0.81
N ILE A 261 14.28 -18.25 0.59
CA ILE A 261 13.43 -17.25 -0.04
C ILE A 261 14.09 -16.77 -1.32
N THR A 262 13.39 -16.86 -2.45
CA THR A 262 13.96 -16.52 -3.76
C THR A 262 13.13 -15.47 -4.49
N ASP A 263 13.71 -14.91 -5.54
CA ASP A 263 12.94 -14.13 -6.53
C ASP A 263 12.09 -15.09 -7.38
N SER A 264 10.86 -14.70 -7.67
CA SER A 264 9.92 -15.56 -8.41
C SER A 264 10.42 -15.97 -9.79
N GLN A 265 11.29 -15.16 -10.41
CA GLN A 265 11.88 -15.47 -11.70
C GLN A 265 12.88 -16.64 -11.62
N ALA A 266 13.56 -16.81 -10.48
CA ALA A 266 14.53 -17.87 -10.26
C ALA A 266 13.92 -19.15 -9.66
N PHE A 267 12.59 -19.17 -9.45
CA PHE A 267 11.91 -20.26 -8.74
C PHE A 267 12.20 -21.64 -9.33
N GLY A 268 12.17 -21.80 -10.66
CA GLY A 268 12.43 -23.06 -11.33
C GLY A 268 13.82 -23.61 -10.96
N GLU A 269 14.88 -22.86 -11.24
CA GLU A 269 16.27 -23.26 -10.96
C GLU A 269 16.52 -23.49 -9.46
N VAL A 270 16.01 -22.61 -8.61
CA VAL A 270 16.18 -22.72 -7.15
C VAL A 270 15.46 -23.94 -6.61
N SER A 271 14.29 -24.29 -7.13
CA SER A 271 13.52 -25.46 -6.70
C SER A 271 14.22 -26.81 -6.97
N GLU A 272 15.05 -26.85 -8.00
CA GLU A 272 15.88 -28.02 -8.33
C GLU A 272 17.08 -28.15 -7.39
N ILE A 273 17.65 -27.04 -6.91
CA ILE A 273 18.83 -27.02 -6.05
C ILE A 273 18.46 -27.25 -4.58
N VAL A 274 17.35 -26.67 -4.11
CA VAL A 274 16.96 -26.71 -2.70
C VAL A 274 16.36 -28.07 -2.33
N PRO A 275 16.92 -28.82 -1.36
CA PRO A 275 16.34 -30.08 -0.91
C PRO A 275 14.89 -29.95 -0.43
N GLN A 276 14.07 -30.98 -0.64
CA GLN A 276 12.64 -30.96 -0.25
C GLN A 276 12.41 -30.73 1.25
N ARG A 277 13.36 -31.10 2.10
CA ARG A 277 13.28 -30.88 3.56
C ARG A 277 13.38 -29.40 3.95
N ILE A 278 13.90 -28.55 3.07
CA ILE A 278 14.04 -27.11 3.34
C ILE A 278 12.87 -26.39 2.69
N PRO A 279 12.02 -25.73 3.47
CA PRO A 279 10.93 -24.91 2.96
C PRO A 279 11.41 -23.85 1.96
N LEU A 280 10.67 -23.67 0.88
CA LEU A 280 11.00 -22.74 -0.19
C LEU A 280 9.81 -21.82 -0.49
N THR A 281 10.04 -20.52 -0.49
CA THR A 281 9.04 -19.52 -0.89
C THR A 281 9.67 -18.39 -1.68
N SER A 282 8.88 -17.38 -2.07
CA SER A 282 9.40 -16.20 -2.77
C SER A 282 9.06 -14.90 -2.08
N PHE A 283 9.89 -13.87 -2.33
CA PHE A 283 9.59 -12.50 -1.87
C PHE A 283 8.18 -12.07 -2.27
N SER A 284 7.74 -12.37 -3.48
CA SER A 284 6.43 -11.98 -3.98
C SER A 284 5.26 -12.67 -3.24
N ILE A 285 5.41 -13.95 -2.86
CA ILE A 285 4.41 -14.69 -2.07
C ILE A 285 4.34 -14.14 -0.63
N LEU A 286 5.50 -13.86 -0.01
CA LEU A 286 5.55 -13.22 1.31
C LEU A 286 4.86 -11.86 1.31
N PHE A 287 5.06 -11.03 0.26
CA PHE A 287 4.37 -9.76 0.11
C PHE A 287 2.87 -9.90 -0.18
N ALA A 288 2.45 -10.95 -0.89
CA ALA A 288 1.04 -11.28 -1.07
C ALA A 288 0.33 -11.55 0.26
N ARG A 289 1.03 -12.23 1.19
CA ARG A 289 0.57 -12.46 2.55
C ARG A 289 0.57 -11.18 3.38
N HIS A 290 1.68 -10.45 3.37
CA HIS A 290 1.89 -9.26 4.20
C HIS A 290 0.94 -8.10 3.85
N LYS A 291 0.75 -7.80 2.57
CA LYS A 291 -0.04 -6.64 2.10
C LYS A 291 -1.40 -6.99 1.51
N GLY A 292 -1.68 -8.26 1.26
CA GLY A 292 -2.88 -8.70 0.58
C GLY A 292 -3.71 -9.68 1.38
N ASN A 293 -4.30 -10.61 0.64
CA ASN A 293 -4.99 -11.79 1.15
C ASN A 293 -4.47 -12.99 0.36
N LEU A 294 -3.55 -13.75 0.98
CA LEU A 294 -2.88 -14.86 0.30
C LEU A 294 -3.88 -15.91 -0.20
N GLN A 295 -4.92 -16.21 0.60
CA GLN A 295 -5.96 -17.16 0.21
C GLN A 295 -6.66 -16.73 -1.08
N THR A 296 -7.21 -15.52 -1.13
CA THR A 296 -7.88 -15.00 -2.31
C THR A 296 -6.99 -15.02 -3.56
N LEU A 297 -5.70 -14.71 -3.37
CA LEU A 297 -4.74 -14.67 -4.48
C LEU A 297 -4.37 -16.07 -4.97
N VAL A 298 -4.35 -17.07 -4.08
CA VAL A 298 -4.13 -18.48 -4.43
C VAL A 298 -5.38 -19.07 -5.07
N GLU A 299 -6.58 -18.79 -4.56
CA GLU A 299 -7.85 -19.19 -5.21
C GLU A 299 -7.95 -18.59 -6.62
N GLY A 300 -7.56 -17.32 -6.77
CA GLY A 300 -7.64 -16.62 -8.05
C GLY A 300 -6.76 -17.19 -9.16
N VAL A 301 -5.69 -17.94 -8.83
CA VAL A 301 -4.79 -18.49 -9.86
C VAL A 301 -5.44 -19.61 -10.67
N THR A 302 -6.39 -20.35 -10.10
CA THR A 302 -7.08 -21.45 -10.78
C THR A 302 -7.89 -21.00 -11.99
N ALA A 303 -8.28 -19.72 -12.02
CA ALA A 303 -8.95 -19.14 -13.18
C ALA A 303 -8.10 -19.19 -14.46
N THR A 304 -6.76 -19.35 -14.33
CA THR A 304 -5.86 -19.50 -15.47
C THR A 304 -6.25 -20.70 -16.36
N ASP A 305 -6.72 -21.79 -15.77
CA ASP A 305 -7.10 -23.01 -16.49
C ASP A 305 -8.42 -22.86 -17.30
N SER A 306 -9.26 -21.92 -16.93
CA SER A 306 -10.56 -21.68 -17.55
C SER A 306 -10.55 -20.60 -18.61
N LEU A 307 -9.39 -19.96 -18.88
CA LEU A 307 -9.25 -18.89 -19.87
C LEU A 307 -9.51 -19.36 -21.30
N LYS A 308 -10.11 -18.50 -22.11
CA LYS A 308 -10.53 -18.76 -23.50
C LYS A 308 -9.90 -17.74 -24.45
N ASP A 309 -9.88 -18.09 -25.73
CA ASP A 309 -9.45 -17.16 -26.77
C ASP A 309 -10.28 -15.87 -26.75
N GLY A 310 -9.60 -14.73 -26.76
CA GLY A 310 -10.22 -13.41 -26.71
C GLY A 310 -10.42 -12.85 -25.29
N ASP A 311 -10.19 -13.63 -24.23
CA ASP A 311 -10.29 -13.14 -22.84
C ASP A 311 -9.33 -11.99 -22.58
N ARG A 312 -9.82 -11.00 -21.83
CA ARG A 312 -9.04 -9.80 -21.46
C ARG A 312 -8.41 -9.98 -20.09
N ILE A 313 -7.10 -9.84 -20.05
CA ILE A 313 -6.30 -9.97 -18.82
C ILE A 313 -5.71 -8.62 -18.47
N LEU A 314 -5.92 -8.18 -17.23
CA LEU A 314 -5.30 -6.97 -16.70
C LEU A 314 -4.01 -7.33 -15.97
N ILE A 315 -2.88 -6.84 -16.43
CA ILE A 315 -1.62 -6.90 -15.69
C ILE A 315 -1.43 -5.57 -14.97
N ALA A 316 -1.48 -5.61 -13.62
CA ALA A 316 -1.48 -4.43 -12.77
C ALA A 316 -0.18 -4.29 -11.97
N GLU A 317 0.48 -3.15 -12.08
CA GLU A 317 1.72 -2.83 -11.36
C GLU A 317 1.48 -1.74 -10.33
N GLY A 318 2.05 -1.91 -9.13
CA GLY A 318 1.93 -0.94 -8.04
C GLY A 318 2.84 0.29 -8.20
N CYS A 319 3.84 0.24 -9.04
CA CYS A 319 4.81 1.31 -9.25
C CYS A 319 4.89 1.72 -10.72
N THR A 320 5.47 2.88 -10.96
CA THR A 320 5.75 3.43 -12.28
C THR A 320 7.26 3.35 -12.55
N HIS A 321 7.84 2.15 -12.51
CA HIS A 321 9.24 1.97 -12.85
C HIS A 321 9.46 2.02 -14.37
N ARG A 322 10.69 2.32 -14.79
CA ARG A 322 11.02 2.33 -16.20
C ARG A 322 10.98 0.89 -16.74
N ARG A 323 10.10 0.63 -17.69
CA ARG A 323 10.01 -0.66 -18.39
C ARG A 323 11.31 -0.97 -19.12
N GLN A 324 11.75 -2.22 -19.02
CA GLN A 324 12.94 -2.75 -19.68
C GLN A 324 12.55 -3.79 -20.74
N CYS A 325 13.47 -4.16 -21.61
CA CYS A 325 13.20 -5.12 -22.69
C CYS A 325 12.72 -6.49 -22.19
N ASP A 326 13.12 -6.88 -20.95
CA ASP A 326 12.76 -8.17 -20.30
C ASP A 326 11.88 -7.97 -19.06
N ASP A 327 11.00 -6.98 -19.10
CA ASP A 327 10.11 -6.66 -17.99
C ASP A 327 9.17 -7.83 -17.65
N ILE A 328 9.02 -8.12 -16.35
CA ILE A 328 8.23 -9.27 -15.87
C ILE A 328 6.76 -9.11 -16.27
N GLY A 329 6.18 -7.93 -16.01
CA GLY A 329 4.74 -7.70 -16.19
C GLY A 329 4.35 -7.59 -17.65
N THR A 330 5.15 -6.89 -18.46
CA THR A 330 4.77 -6.57 -19.84
C THR A 330 5.30 -7.54 -20.88
N VAL A 331 6.29 -8.37 -20.54
CA VAL A 331 6.93 -9.32 -21.48
C VAL A 331 6.83 -10.76 -21.01
N LYS A 332 7.36 -11.08 -19.80
CA LYS A 332 7.49 -12.47 -19.37
C LYS A 332 6.16 -13.09 -18.97
N ILE A 333 5.31 -12.42 -18.18
CA ILE A 333 4.01 -12.93 -17.76
C ILE A 333 3.08 -13.17 -18.95
N PRO A 334 2.92 -12.24 -19.93
CA PRO A 334 2.16 -12.53 -21.14
C PRO A 334 2.66 -13.75 -21.90
N HIS A 335 3.97 -13.92 -22.01
CA HIS A 335 4.57 -15.07 -22.69
C HIS A 335 4.25 -16.38 -21.95
N TRP A 336 4.50 -16.46 -20.64
CA TRP A 336 4.22 -17.66 -19.84
C TRP A 336 2.72 -17.97 -19.78
N LEU A 337 1.87 -16.95 -19.74
CA LEU A 337 0.42 -17.14 -19.74
C LEU A 337 -0.05 -17.75 -21.08
N GLN A 338 0.49 -17.25 -22.20
CA GLN A 338 0.16 -17.78 -23.53
C GLN A 338 0.75 -19.20 -23.73
N GLU A 339 1.97 -19.45 -23.26
CA GLU A 339 2.61 -20.76 -23.31
C GLU A 339 1.82 -21.80 -22.50
N TYR A 340 1.40 -21.43 -21.28
CA TYR A 340 0.67 -22.31 -20.37
C TYR A 340 -0.76 -22.63 -20.87
N THR A 341 -1.49 -21.58 -21.29
CA THR A 341 -2.90 -21.75 -21.69
C THR A 341 -3.07 -22.19 -23.13
N GLY A 342 -2.11 -21.94 -24.01
CA GLY A 342 -2.20 -22.11 -25.46
C GLY A 342 -3.25 -21.20 -26.12
N ARG A 343 -3.73 -20.14 -25.42
CA ARG A 343 -4.83 -19.26 -25.86
C ARG A 343 -4.32 -17.91 -26.37
N LYS A 344 -5.09 -17.31 -27.28
CA LYS A 344 -4.87 -15.94 -27.74
C LYS A 344 -5.61 -14.96 -26.84
N LEU A 345 -4.91 -14.37 -25.88
CA LEU A 345 -5.47 -13.48 -24.87
C LEU A 345 -5.21 -12.01 -25.23
N GLN A 346 -6.09 -11.13 -24.75
CA GLN A 346 -5.92 -9.68 -24.87
C GLN A 346 -5.31 -9.15 -23.58
N ILE A 347 -4.07 -8.69 -23.65
CA ILE A 347 -3.34 -8.22 -22.48
C ILE A 347 -3.42 -6.70 -22.39
N GLU A 348 -3.93 -6.19 -21.27
CA GLU A 348 -3.88 -4.78 -20.91
C GLU A 348 -2.98 -4.58 -19.70
N THR A 349 -2.31 -3.44 -19.62
CA THR A 349 -1.40 -3.12 -18.52
C THR A 349 -1.76 -1.80 -17.88
N CYS A 350 -1.72 -1.74 -16.54
CA CYS A 350 -1.82 -0.49 -15.80
C CYS A 350 -0.71 -0.39 -14.75
N SER A 351 -0.38 0.84 -14.33
CA SER A 351 0.67 1.07 -13.35
C SER A 351 0.32 2.21 -12.37
N GLY A 352 0.90 2.15 -11.17
CA GLY A 352 0.72 3.16 -10.14
C GLY A 352 -0.75 3.36 -9.76
N THR A 353 -1.26 4.57 -9.91
CA THR A 353 -2.65 4.95 -9.60
C THR A 353 -3.65 4.64 -10.72
N GLY A 354 -3.19 4.10 -11.84
CA GLY A 354 -4.00 3.81 -13.03
C GLY A 354 -4.85 2.54 -12.95
N PHE A 355 -5.05 1.96 -11.75
CA PHE A 355 -5.91 0.77 -11.59
C PHE A 355 -7.35 1.12 -11.99
N PRO A 356 -7.98 0.39 -12.94
CA PRO A 356 -9.28 0.75 -13.50
C PRO A 356 -10.39 0.80 -12.45
N THR A 357 -11.37 1.69 -12.64
CA THR A 357 -12.57 1.75 -11.80
C THR A 357 -13.60 0.68 -12.17
N ASP A 358 -13.69 0.31 -13.43
CA ASP A 358 -14.52 -0.80 -13.91
C ASP A 358 -13.63 -2.00 -14.22
N LEU A 359 -13.86 -3.11 -13.53
CA LEU A 359 -13.13 -4.36 -13.68
C LEU A 359 -13.91 -5.41 -14.46
N SER A 360 -15.20 -5.16 -14.73
CA SER A 360 -16.09 -6.12 -15.40
C SER A 360 -15.62 -6.60 -16.79
N PRO A 361 -14.82 -5.83 -17.56
CA PRO A 361 -14.33 -6.31 -18.86
C PRO A 361 -13.23 -7.38 -18.78
N TYR A 362 -12.66 -7.63 -17.59
CA TYR A 362 -11.51 -8.52 -17.43
C TYR A 362 -11.92 -9.90 -16.94
N SER A 363 -11.37 -10.94 -17.54
CA SER A 363 -11.53 -12.33 -17.12
C SER A 363 -10.61 -12.69 -15.95
N MET A 364 -9.47 -11.97 -15.80
CA MET A 364 -8.51 -12.18 -14.73
C MET A 364 -7.62 -10.95 -14.53
N ILE A 365 -7.16 -10.74 -13.30
CA ILE A 365 -6.18 -9.70 -12.96
C ILE A 365 -4.92 -10.37 -12.43
N ILE A 366 -3.74 -10.03 -13.01
CA ILE A 366 -2.44 -10.47 -12.53
C ILE A 366 -1.71 -9.24 -11.98
N HIS A 367 -1.59 -9.15 -10.65
CA HIS A 367 -1.04 -7.99 -9.96
C HIS A 367 0.42 -8.24 -9.51
N CYS A 368 1.29 -7.23 -9.55
CA CYS A 368 2.62 -7.34 -8.99
C CYS A 368 2.59 -7.53 -7.45
N GLY A 369 3.75 -7.82 -6.83
CA GLY A 369 3.84 -7.99 -5.37
C GLY A 369 3.49 -6.76 -4.52
N GLY A 370 3.26 -5.60 -5.14
CA GLY A 370 2.80 -4.40 -4.44
C GLY A 370 3.80 -3.82 -3.42
N CYS A 371 5.09 -4.06 -3.59
CA CYS A 371 6.13 -3.65 -2.62
C CYS A 371 6.13 -2.12 -2.34
N THR A 372 5.75 -1.31 -3.31
CA THR A 372 5.64 0.15 -3.18
C THR A 372 4.26 0.64 -2.78
N LEU A 373 3.24 -0.23 -2.87
CA LEU A 373 1.88 0.11 -2.49
C LEU A 373 1.72 0.05 -0.97
N HIS A 374 0.86 0.91 -0.46
CA HIS A 374 0.37 0.80 0.90
C HIS A 374 -0.56 -0.43 1.04
N GLU A 375 -0.55 -1.07 2.20
CA GLU A 375 -1.35 -2.27 2.46
C GLU A 375 -2.85 -2.06 2.19
N LYS A 376 -3.41 -0.93 2.64
CA LYS A 376 -4.82 -0.59 2.42
C LYS A 376 -5.18 -0.46 0.94
N GLU A 377 -4.28 0.10 0.13
CA GLU A 377 -4.47 0.19 -1.32
C GLU A 377 -4.48 -1.19 -1.96
N MET A 378 -3.57 -2.07 -1.55
CA MET A 378 -3.54 -3.45 -2.06
C MET A 378 -4.80 -4.23 -1.67
N LYS A 379 -5.21 -4.16 -0.40
CA LYS A 379 -6.46 -4.75 0.07
C LYS A 379 -7.70 -4.20 -0.65
N HIS A 380 -7.71 -2.89 -0.92
CA HIS A 380 -8.79 -2.25 -1.68
C HIS A 380 -8.87 -2.78 -3.12
N ARG A 381 -7.75 -2.98 -3.81
CA ARG A 381 -7.73 -3.56 -5.17
C ARG A 381 -8.24 -5.00 -5.19
N ILE A 382 -7.80 -5.82 -4.22
CA ILE A 382 -8.29 -7.19 -4.06
C ILE A 382 -9.80 -7.20 -3.79
N PHE A 383 -10.26 -6.40 -2.85
CA PHE A 383 -11.68 -6.30 -2.51
C PHE A 383 -12.54 -5.89 -3.73
N ARG A 384 -12.08 -4.93 -4.52
CA ARG A 384 -12.78 -4.52 -5.75
C ARG A 384 -12.84 -5.62 -6.80
N ALA A 385 -11.75 -6.37 -6.98
CA ALA A 385 -11.74 -7.52 -7.86
C ALA A 385 -12.76 -8.56 -7.42
N GLN A 386 -12.82 -8.89 -6.13
CA GLN A 386 -13.81 -9.80 -5.55
C GLN A 386 -15.26 -9.29 -5.74
N GLN A 387 -15.52 -8.00 -5.48
CA GLN A 387 -16.83 -7.39 -5.68
C GLN A 387 -17.31 -7.43 -7.14
N SER A 388 -16.37 -7.35 -8.07
CA SER A 388 -16.64 -7.44 -9.51
C SER A 388 -16.70 -8.89 -10.02
N GLY A 389 -16.47 -9.89 -9.16
CA GLY A 389 -16.40 -11.29 -9.55
C GLY A 389 -15.21 -11.62 -10.46
N VAL A 390 -14.16 -10.80 -10.45
CA VAL A 390 -12.98 -10.97 -11.31
C VAL A 390 -11.84 -11.60 -10.49
N PRO A 391 -11.37 -12.81 -10.88
CA PRO A 391 -10.24 -13.45 -10.21
C PRO A 391 -8.99 -12.57 -10.22
N ILE A 392 -8.31 -12.49 -9.08
CA ILE A 392 -7.06 -11.73 -8.94
C ILE A 392 -5.97 -12.63 -8.36
N VAL A 393 -4.77 -12.56 -8.93
CA VAL A 393 -3.59 -13.29 -8.50
C VAL A 393 -2.38 -12.36 -8.48
N ASN A 394 -1.32 -12.69 -7.73
CA ASN A 394 -0.08 -11.97 -7.83
C ASN A 394 0.97 -12.67 -8.70
N TYR A 395 1.98 -11.92 -9.16
CA TYR A 395 3.06 -12.42 -10.02
C TYR A 395 3.72 -13.70 -9.46
N GLY A 396 4.05 -13.73 -8.18
CA GLY A 396 4.75 -14.87 -7.58
C GLY A 396 3.92 -16.13 -7.54
N ILE A 397 2.62 -16.01 -7.18
CA ILE A 397 1.68 -17.12 -7.14
C ILE A 397 1.43 -17.64 -8.58
N PHE A 398 1.21 -16.71 -9.53
CA PHE A 398 1.03 -17.07 -10.94
C PHE A 398 2.25 -17.82 -11.50
N ILE A 399 3.47 -17.30 -11.27
CA ILE A 399 4.70 -17.94 -11.74
C ILE A 399 4.88 -19.30 -11.08
N ALA A 400 4.65 -19.41 -9.77
CA ALA A 400 4.75 -20.68 -9.06
C ALA A 400 3.74 -21.71 -9.60
N TYR A 401 2.52 -21.27 -9.95
CA TYR A 401 1.49 -22.11 -10.53
C TYR A 401 1.87 -22.66 -11.90
N VAL A 402 2.20 -21.78 -12.84
CA VAL A 402 2.56 -22.21 -14.22
C VAL A 402 3.86 -23.00 -14.31
N LYS A 403 4.71 -22.92 -13.26
CA LYS A 403 5.93 -23.73 -13.13
C LYS A 403 5.74 -25.02 -12.31
N GLY A 404 4.51 -25.33 -11.84
CA GLY A 404 4.20 -26.55 -11.10
C GLY A 404 4.81 -26.62 -9.69
N ILE A 405 5.12 -25.49 -9.06
CA ILE A 405 5.78 -25.43 -7.74
C ILE A 405 4.97 -24.65 -6.69
N LEU A 406 3.72 -24.29 -7.00
CA LEU A 406 2.88 -23.48 -6.09
C LEU A 406 2.73 -24.18 -4.74
N ARG A 407 2.42 -25.48 -4.71
CA ARG A 407 2.21 -26.23 -3.49
C ARG A 407 3.41 -26.15 -2.55
N ARG A 408 4.62 -26.36 -3.07
CA ARG A 408 5.87 -26.25 -2.33
C ARG A 408 6.10 -24.82 -1.84
N SER A 409 5.77 -23.83 -2.65
CA SER A 409 6.04 -22.42 -2.35
C SER A 409 5.14 -21.81 -1.27
N VAL A 410 3.99 -22.46 -0.95
CA VAL A 410 3.06 -22.05 0.10
C VAL A 410 2.98 -23.05 1.27
N GLU A 411 3.84 -24.06 1.30
CA GLU A 411 3.90 -25.09 2.35
C GLU A 411 4.14 -24.49 3.75
N LEU A 412 4.82 -23.35 3.83
CA LEU A 412 5.02 -22.57 5.05
C LEU A 412 3.72 -22.05 5.66
N PHE A 413 2.60 -22.07 4.93
CA PHE A 413 1.30 -21.53 5.33
C PHE A 413 0.26 -22.66 5.40
N PRO A 414 0.07 -23.29 6.59
CA PRO A 414 -0.76 -24.50 6.72
C PRO A 414 -2.18 -24.35 6.17
N ASP A 415 -2.83 -23.21 6.47
CA ASP A 415 -4.21 -22.92 6.02
C ASP A 415 -4.32 -22.92 4.50
N ILE A 416 -3.33 -22.34 3.81
CA ILE A 416 -3.26 -22.28 2.35
C ILE A 416 -2.92 -23.64 1.76
N SER A 417 -2.00 -24.37 2.40
CA SER A 417 -1.62 -25.71 1.99
C SER A 417 -2.79 -26.70 2.08
N GLU A 418 -3.66 -26.57 3.10
CA GLU A 418 -4.89 -27.36 3.21
C GLU A 418 -5.93 -27.01 2.14
N LEU A 419 -6.06 -25.73 1.78
CA LEU A 419 -6.95 -25.28 0.70
C LEU A 419 -6.59 -25.97 -0.62
N LEU A 420 -5.30 -25.96 -0.98
CA LEU A 420 -4.81 -26.59 -2.20
C LEU A 420 -5.06 -28.13 -2.23
N LYS A 421 -5.06 -28.79 -1.07
CA LYS A 421 -5.39 -30.22 -0.97
C LYS A 421 -6.88 -30.47 -1.21
N LYS A 422 -7.77 -29.60 -0.73
CA LYS A 422 -9.24 -29.75 -0.85
C LYS A 422 -9.76 -29.47 -2.26
N GLU A 423 -9.17 -28.51 -2.94
CA GLU A 423 -9.61 -28.07 -4.28
C GLU A 423 -9.07 -28.96 -5.41
N LYS A 424 -8.30 -30.03 -5.11
CA LYS A 424 -7.62 -30.86 -6.12
C LYS A 424 -6.94 -30.01 -7.20
N ILE A 425 -6.24 -28.96 -6.77
CA ILE A 425 -5.34 -28.23 -7.65
C ILE A 425 -4.12 -29.15 -7.84
N ASP A 426 -4.34 -30.21 -8.62
CA ASP A 426 -3.33 -31.20 -8.94
C ASP A 426 -2.41 -30.63 -10.02
N GLU A 427 -1.24 -30.14 -9.58
CA GLU A 427 -0.08 -29.84 -10.43
C GLU A 427 0.53 -31.12 -11.05
N ALA A 428 0.00 -32.32 -10.71
CA ALA A 428 0.68 -33.60 -10.91
C ALA A 428 0.37 -34.30 -12.26
N ASP A 429 -0.55 -33.79 -13.07
CA ASP A 429 -0.99 -34.48 -14.30
C ASP A 429 -0.65 -33.72 -15.60
N ARG A 430 0.38 -32.84 -15.61
CA ARG A 430 0.79 -32.17 -16.85
C ARG A 430 2.28 -32.23 -17.12
#